data_b07efa1c8c4316b622bbd5d0a0c4b52f
#
_entry.id   b07efa1c8c4316b622bbd5d0a0c4b52f
#
_cell.length_a   1.000
_cell.length_b   1.000
_cell.length_c   1.000
_cell.angle_alpha   90.00
_cell.angle_beta   90.00
_cell.angle_gamma   90.00
#
_symmetry.space_group_name_H-M   'P 1'
#
loop_
_entity.id
_entity.type
_entity.pdbx_description
1 polymer ?
#
loop_
_entity_poly.entity_id
_entity_poly.type
_entity_poly.pdbx_seq_one_letter_code
_entity_poly.pdbx_strand_id
1 'polypeptide(L)'
;MGQLSERLNYDRLYQAAISDPELRRTKVELEAALSNASEARQVVFELFQDLEGFSLEEYKPFADVSAGLGRLRDFLNVALQDRGQSLEPLGDHLFELRDSNNSPLGRFTDDRDKATSNEALGLIGLDHPIVEDALARARAIPPEEIGASVKTDDGMRGIASWWLVEAATPKGERRSFVLPLVLREDGTRIPQAERSSDRFFSLPPAAATMIPDSRLEMLHQTIEPTLQRELRHRGVITDEGSYATELITWVEFQ
;
A
#
# COMPACT_ATOMS: atom_id res chain seq x y z
N MET A 1 -8.08 -15.44 -15.27
CA MET A 1 -9.38 -14.96 -14.76
C MET A 1 -10.60 -15.26 -15.64
N GLY A 2 -10.47 -15.45 -16.96
CA GLY A 2 -11.59 -15.71 -17.87
C GLY A 2 -12.37 -17.03 -17.64
N GLN A 3 -11.72 -18.10 -17.20
CA GLN A 3 -12.37 -19.40 -17.02
C GLN A 3 -13.26 -19.51 -15.75
N LEU A 4 -13.04 -18.68 -14.73
CA LEU A 4 -13.88 -18.64 -13.54
C LEU A 4 -15.21 -17.90 -13.81
N SER A 5 -15.22 -16.89 -14.69
CA SER A 5 -16.42 -16.12 -15.01
C SER A 5 -17.40 -16.89 -15.92
N GLU A 6 -16.90 -17.80 -16.77
CA GLU A 6 -17.77 -18.63 -17.62
C GLU A 6 -18.42 -19.82 -16.87
N ARG A 7 -17.78 -20.30 -15.78
CA ARG A 7 -18.33 -21.40 -14.97
C ARG A 7 -19.27 -20.94 -13.85
N LEU A 8 -19.14 -19.73 -13.40
CA LEU A 8 -20.05 -19.07 -12.44
C LEU A 8 -21.09 -18.23 -13.22
N ASN A 9 -21.82 -18.85 -14.11
CA ASN A 9 -22.99 -18.21 -14.71
C ASN A 9 -24.12 -18.24 -13.66
N TYR A 10 -24.47 -17.09 -13.08
CA TYR A 10 -25.47 -16.93 -12.04
C TYR A 10 -26.83 -17.53 -12.45
N ASP A 11 -27.19 -17.49 -13.75
CA ASP A 11 -28.42 -18.10 -14.25
C ASP A 11 -28.39 -19.64 -14.15
N ARG A 12 -27.22 -20.25 -14.33
CA ARG A 12 -27.04 -21.70 -14.17
C ARG A 12 -27.07 -22.11 -12.69
N LEU A 13 -26.47 -21.28 -11.81
CA LEU A 13 -26.51 -21.49 -10.36
C LEU A 13 -27.94 -21.34 -9.84
N TYR A 14 -28.68 -20.37 -10.35
CA TYR A 14 -30.11 -20.16 -9.99
C TYR A 14 -30.99 -21.29 -10.45
N GLN A 15 -30.83 -21.77 -11.67
CA GLN A 15 -31.53 -22.93 -12.22
C GLN A 15 -31.18 -24.22 -11.48
N ALA A 16 -29.91 -24.42 -11.09
CA ALA A 16 -29.47 -25.55 -10.29
C ALA A 16 -30.04 -25.49 -8.87
N ALA A 17 -30.12 -24.29 -8.26
CA ALA A 17 -30.73 -24.09 -6.94
C ALA A 17 -32.24 -24.41 -6.90
N ILE A 18 -32.96 -24.16 -8.00
CA ILE A 18 -34.39 -24.53 -8.13
C ILE A 18 -34.54 -26.04 -8.26
N SER A 19 -33.63 -26.73 -8.94
CA SER A 19 -33.69 -28.16 -9.20
C SER A 19 -33.05 -29.05 -8.13
N ASP A 20 -32.20 -28.51 -7.27
CA ASP A 20 -31.57 -29.19 -6.14
C ASP A 20 -31.74 -28.39 -4.87
N PRO A 21 -32.80 -28.60 -4.10
CA PRO A 21 -33.11 -27.86 -2.88
C PRO A 21 -32.02 -27.97 -1.78
N GLU A 22 -31.18 -29.00 -1.84
CA GLU A 22 -30.07 -29.18 -0.87
C GLU A 22 -28.74 -28.55 -1.37
N LEU A 23 -28.70 -28.00 -2.59
CA LEU A 23 -27.55 -27.37 -3.21
C LEU A 23 -26.24 -28.22 -3.18
N ARG A 24 -26.38 -29.54 -3.08
CA ARG A 24 -25.25 -30.48 -2.93
C ARG A 24 -24.31 -30.42 -4.15
N ARG A 25 -24.89 -30.35 -5.34
CA ARG A 25 -24.12 -30.32 -6.58
C ARG A 25 -23.39 -28.99 -6.76
N THR A 26 -24.04 -27.90 -6.42
CA THR A 26 -23.48 -26.54 -6.49
C THR A 26 -22.36 -26.38 -5.43
N LYS A 27 -22.51 -27.01 -4.26
CA LYS A 27 -21.49 -27.00 -3.21
C LYS A 27 -20.23 -27.74 -3.68
N VAL A 28 -20.36 -28.92 -4.27
CA VAL A 28 -19.23 -29.71 -4.81
C VAL A 28 -18.53 -28.99 -5.95
N GLU A 29 -19.27 -28.35 -6.85
CA GLU A 29 -18.70 -27.54 -7.93
C GLU A 29 -17.99 -26.29 -7.41
N LEU A 30 -18.50 -25.66 -6.35
CA LEU A 30 -17.88 -24.52 -5.69
C LEU A 30 -16.61 -24.95 -4.95
N GLU A 31 -16.64 -26.07 -4.22
CA GLU A 31 -15.48 -26.63 -3.52
C GLU A 31 -14.39 -27.04 -4.53
N ALA A 32 -14.75 -27.63 -5.67
CA ALA A 32 -13.81 -27.94 -6.74
C ALA A 32 -13.21 -26.69 -7.39
N ALA A 33 -14.02 -25.64 -7.59
CA ALA A 33 -13.54 -24.36 -8.13
C ALA A 33 -12.61 -23.62 -7.15
N LEU A 34 -12.90 -23.71 -5.84
CA LEU A 34 -12.04 -23.17 -4.78
C LEU A 34 -10.74 -23.96 -4.65
N SER A 35 -10.78 -25.30 -4.76
CA SER A 35 -9.60 -26.15 -4.78
C SER A 35 -8.70 -25.85 -5.98
N ASN A 36 -9.29 -25.78 -7.19
CA ASN A 36 -8.55 -25.41 -8.40
C ASN A 36 -7.95 -24.00 -8.35
N ALA A 37 -8.66 -23.04 -7.71
CA ALA A 37 -8.15 -21.70 -7.50
C ALA A 37 -7.00 -21.67 -6.47
N SER A 38 -7.06 -22.55 -5.46
CA SER A 38 -5.99 -22.74 -4.48
C SER A 38 -4.76 -23.38 -5.12
N GLU A 39 -4.94 -24.43 -5.93
CA GLU A 39 -3.86 -25.09 -6.68
C GLU A 39 -3.22 -24.14 -7.72
N ALA A 40 -4.04 -23.36 -8.43
CA ALA A 40 -3.54 -22.34 -9.36
C ALA A 40 -2.75 -21.25 -8.63
N ARG A 41 -3.19 -20.86 -7.43
CA ARG A 41 -2.43 -19.95 -6.56
C ARG A 41 -1.12 -20.58 -6.10
N GLN A 42 -1.11 -21.87 -5.77
CA GLN A 42 0.07 -22.57 -5.31
C GLN A 42 1.10 -22.73 -6.43
N VAL A 43 0.67 -23.06 -7.65
CA VAL A 43 1.56 -23.11 -8.83
C VAL A 43 2.11 -21.72 -9.18
N VAL A 44 1.30 -20.68 -9.09
CA VAL A 44 1.77 -19.29 -9.22
C VAL A 44 2.75 -18.96 -8.10
N PHE A 45 2.48 -19.40 -6.88
CA PHE A 45 3.34 -19.22 -5.71
C PHE A 45 4.70 -19.91 -5.87
N GLU A 46 4.71 -21.17 -6.35
CA GLU A 46 5.94 -21.95 -6.61
C GLU A 46 6.77 -21.34 -7.75
N LEU A 47 6.13 -20.81 -8.79
CA LEU A 47 6.80 -20.06 -9.87
C LEU A 47 7.45 -18.75 -9.40
N PHE A 48 6.95 -18.17 -8.29
CA PHE A 48 7.53 -16.96 -7.68
C PHE A 48 8.55 -17.26 -6.57
N GLN A 49 8.60 -18.50 -6.04
CA GLN A 49 9.61 -18.91 -5.04
C GLN A 49 11.03 -18.99 -5.61
N ASP A 50 11.18 -19.15 -6.93
CA ASP A 50 12.48 -19.11 -7.61
C ASP A 50 13.09 -17.71 -7.75
N LEU A 51 12.37 -16.68 -7.32
CA LEU A 51 12.92 -15.34 -7.14
C LEU A 51 13.50 -15.27 -5.72
N GLU A 52 14.74 -15.71 -5.55
CA GLU A 52 15.47 -15.67 -4.27
C GLU A 52 15.25 -14.33 -3.54
N GLY A 53 14.48 -14.37 -2.46
CA GLY A 53 14.29 -13.26 -1.53
C GLY A 53 12.97 -12.50 -1.64
N PHE A 54 12.01 -12.89 -2.50
CA PHE A 54 10.69 -12.29 -2.53
C PHE A 54 9.64 -13.30 -2.02
N SER A 55 9.32 -13.23 -0.73
CA SER A 55 8.19 -13.96 -0.15
C SER A 55 6.93 -13.12 -0.30
N LEU A 56 5.95 -13.61 -1.08
CA LEU A 56 4.59 -13.04 -1.12
C LEU A 56 3.90 -13.07 0.27
N GLU A 57 4.42 -13.89 1.21
CA GLU A 57 3.96 -13.88 2.61
C GLU A 57 4.35 -12.59 3.34
N GLU A 58 5.37 -11.88 2.89
CA GLU A 58 5.77 -10.59 3.44
C GLU A 58 4.95 -9.43 2.86
N TYR A 59 4.37 -9.60 1.68
CA TYR A 59 3.38 -8.70 1.11
C TYR A 59 1.96 -9.22 1.43
N LYS A 60 1.58 -9.17 2.70
CA LYS A 60 0.17 -9.31 3.07
C LYS A 60 -0.52 -8.00 2.68
N PRO A 61 -1.27 -7.96 1.56
CA PRO A 61 -2.21 -6.87 1.36
C PRO A 61 -3.12 -6.95 2.58
N PHE A 62 -3.13 -5.94 3.42
CA PHE A 62 -3.86 -5.83 4.67
C PHE A 62 -4.72 -7.05 4.96
N ALA A 63 -4.26 -7.96 5.84
CA ALA A 63 -4.99 -9.16 6.23
C ALA A 63 -6.37 -8.82 6.83
N ASP A 64 -6.60 -7.53 7.06
CA ASP A 64 -7.81 -6.92 7.57
C ASP A 64 -8.07 -5.60 6.84
N VAL A 65 -9.22 -5.49 6.18
CA VAL A 65 -9.71 -4.26 5.52
C VAL A 65 -9.82 -3.13 6.55
N SER A 66 -10.20 -3.44 7.78
CA SER A 66 -10.30 -2.48 8.89
C SER A 66 -8.95 -1.85 9.24
N ALA A 67 -7.85 -2.58 9.16
CA ALA A 67 -6.50 -2.03 9.37
C ALA A 67 -6.11 -1.05 8.25
N GLY A 68 -6.50 -1.32 7.01
CA GLY A 68 -6.29 -0.42 5.88
C GLY A 68 -7.07 0.88 6.02
N LEU A 69 -8.33 0.81 6.42
CA LEU A 69 -9.18 1.98 6.69
C LEU A 69 -8.67 2.78 7.89
N GLY A 70 -8.16 2.12 8.93
CA GLY A 70 -7.50 2.76 10.06
C GLY A 70 -6.32 3.63 9.61
N ARG A 71 -5.41 3.08 8.80
CA ARG A 71 -4.25 3.83 8.26
C ARG A 71 -4.67 4.98 7.34
N LEU A 72 -5.70 4.80 6.51
CA LEU A 72 -6.24 5.87 5.69
C LEU A 72 -6.78 7.03 6.53
N ARG A 73 -7.48 6.72 7.61
CA ARG A 73 -7.98 7.71 8.56
C ARG A 73 -6.84 8.44 9.27
N ASP A 74 -5.81 7.73 9.73
CA ASP A 74 -4.64 8.32 10.38
C ASP A 74 -3.90 9.26 9.42
N PHE A 75 -3.72 8.86 8.16
CA PHE A 75 -3.20 9.71 7.11
C PHE A 75 -4.05 10.98 6.90
N LEU A 76 -5.38 10.83 6.80
CA LEU A 76 -6.28 11.96 6.65
C LEU A 76 -6.20 12.93 7.83
N ASN A 77 -6.14 12.41 9.06
CA ASN A 77 -6.01 13.24 10.25
C ASN A 77 -4.77 14.13 10.18
N VAL A 78 -3.63 13.58 9.77
CA VAL A 78 -2.41 14.38 9.61
C VAL A 78 -2.57 15.39 8.47
N ALA A 79 -3.04 14.96 7.30
CA ALA A 79 -3.19 15.82 6.13
C ALA A 79 -4.22 16.95 6.31
N LEU A 80 -5.21 16.78 7.17
CA LEU A 80 -6.23 17.78 7.49
C LEU A 80 -5.72 18.81 8.50
N GLN A 81 -4.81 18.44 9.41
CA GLN A 81 -4.23 19.37 10.39
C GLN A 81 -3.53 20.54 9.72
N ASP A 82 -2.86 20.34 8.58
CA ASP A 82 -2.22 21.40 7.81
C ASP A 82 -3.21 22.45 7.29
N ARG A 83 -4.49 22.09 7.23
CA ARG A 83 -5.58 23.00 6.85
C ARG A 83 -6.32 23.58 8.05
N GLY A 84 -5.88 23.28 9.26
CA GLY A 84 -6.62 23.59 10.47
C GLY A 84 -7.95 22.84 10.57
N GLN A 85 -8.05 21.68 9.92
CA GLN A 85 -9.23 20.81 9.95
C GLN A 85 -8.92 19.57 10.78
N SER A 86 -9.96 18.95 11.34
CA SER A 86 -9.86 17.69 12.07
C SER A 86 -10.99 16.74 11.69
N LEU A 87 -10.73 15.45 11.77
CA LEU A 87 -11.73 14.41 11.61
C LEU A 87 -12.01 13.80 12.99
N GLU A 88 -13.09 14.26 13.63
CA GLU A 88 -13.45 13.87 14.98
C GLU A 88 -14.29 12.59 14.99
N PRO A 89 -13.94 11.57 15.77
CA PRO A 89 -14.75 10.37 15.89
C PRO A 89 -16.04 10.69 16.69
N LEU A 90 -17.19 10.37 16.10
CA LEU A 90 -18.50 10.41 16.78
C LEU A 90 -18.90 9.07 17.38
N GLY A 91 -18.06 8.03 17.19
CA GLY A 91 -18.29 6.63 17.61
C GLY A 91 -18.79 5.76 16.45
N ASP A 92 -18.69 4.47 16.61
CA ASP A 92 -19.23 3.42 15.74
C ASP A 92 -19.10 3.71 14.22
N HIS A 93 -17.85 3.87 13.75
CA HIS A 93 -17.54 4.16 12.34
C HIS A 93 -18.08 5.49 11.80
N LEU A 94 -18.42 6.44 12.67
CA LEU A 94 -18.89 7.76 12.31
C LEU A 94 -17.86 8.83 12.66
N PHE A 95 -17.67 9.77 11.75
CA PHE A 95 -16.71 10.86 11.88
C PHE A 95 -17.36 12.19 11.46
N GLU A 96 -16.94 13.27 12.08
CA GLU A 96 -17.34 14.63 11.72
C GLU A 96 -16.10 15.43 11.33
N LEU A 97 -16.10 15.96 10.12
CA LEU A 97 -15.07 16.89 9.67
C LEU A 97 -15.38 18.26 10.24
N ARG A 98 -14.39 18.87 10.87
CA ARG A 98 -14.49 20.23 11.46
C ARG A 98 -13.45 21.16 10.89
N ASP A 99 -13.78 22.44 10.81
CA ASP A 99 -12.83 23.50 10.45
C ASP A 99 -12.01 23.99 11.65
N SER A 100 -11.11 24.95 11.41
CA SER A 100 -10.29 25.59 12.45
C SER A 100 -11.08 26.32 13.54
N ASN A 101 -12.34 26.65 13.28
CA ASN A 101 -13.26 27.27 14.24
C ASN A 101 -14.13 26.24 14.97
N ASN A 102 -13.81 24.95 14.80
CA ASN A 102 -14.58 23.82 15.33
C ASN A 102 -16.01 23.72 14.78
N SER A 103 -16.29 24.32 13.63
CA SER A 103 -17.58 24.23 12.94
C SER A 103 -17.68 22.96 12.11
N PRO A 104 -18.80 22.22 12.13
CA PRO A 104 -18.95 21.00 11.35
C PRO A 104 -19.04 21.32 9.86
N LEU A 105 -18.23 20.65 9.04
CA LEU A 105 -18.21 20.72 7.58
C LEU A 105 -18.95 19.57 6.92
N GLY A 106 -19.05 18.41 7.59
CA GLY A 106 -19.73 17.23 7.07
C GLY A 106 -19.56 16.01 7.96
N ARG A 107 -20.35 14.99 7.69
CA ARG A 107 -20.28 13.69 8.38
C ARG A 107 -19.91 12.59 7.43
N PHE A 108 -19.10 11.67 7.93
CA PHE A 108 -18.49 10.61 7.15
C PHE A 108 -18.52 9.29 7.90
N THR A 109 -18.42 8.21 7.15
CA THR A 109 -18.28 6.85 7.70
C THR A 109 -17.26 6.07 6.89
N ASP A 110 -16.58 5.14 7.53
CA ASP A 110 -15.75 4.12 6.88
C ASP A 110 -16.53 2.79 6.68
N ASP A 111 -17.81 2.77 7.06
CA ASP A 111 -18.74 1.65 6.91
C ASP A 111 -19.63 1.86 5.69
N ARG A 112 -19.49 0.97 4.70
CA ARG A 112 -20.21 1.05 3.42
C ARG A 112 -21.73 0.87 3.60
N ASP A 113 -22.15 0.02 4.53
CA ASP A 113 -23.57 -0.24 4.74
C ASP A 113 -24.25 0.98 5.38
N LYS A 114 -23.56 1.66 6.28
CA LYS A 114 -24.03 2.93 6.86
C LYS A 114 -24.10 4.03 5.82
N ALA A 115 -23.11 4.18 4.94
CA ALA A 115 -23.14 5.15 3.85
C ALA A 115 -24.28 4.89 2.88
N THR A 116 -24.53 3.61 2.55
CA THR A 116 -25.62 3.23 1.63
C THR A 116 -27.01 3.48 2.24
N SER A 117 -27.15 3.29 3.56
CA SER A 117 -28.42 3.47 4.26
C SER A 117 -28.73 4.92 4.63
N ASN A 118 -27.77 5.82 4.54
CA ASN A 118 -27.91 7.23 4.92
C ASN A 118 -27.14 8.14 3.94
N GLU A 119 -27.87 8.76 3.01
CA GLU A 119 -27.33 9.67 1.99
C GLU A 119 -26.64 10.94 2.57
N ALA A 120 -26.88 11.25 3.85
CA ALA A 120 -26.19 12.37 4.52
C ALA A 120 -24.77 12.02 5.00
N LEU A 121 -24.36 10.75 4.89
CA LEU A 121 -23.03 10.28 5.27
C LEU A 121 -22.15 10.09 4.03
N GLY A 122 -21.03 10.78 3.96
CA GLY A 122 -19.99 10.49 2.96
C GLY A 122 -19.21 9.22 3.33
N LEU A 123 -19.02 8.30 2.37
CA LEU A 123 -18.12 7.16 2.56
C LEU A 123 -16.66 7.61 2.42
N ILE A 124 -15.84 7.40 3.44
CA ILE A 124 -14.39 7.61 3.35
C ILE A 124 -13.78 6.41 2.63
N GLY A 125 -13.30 6.62 1.42
CA GLY A 125 -12.59 5.67 0.59
C GLY A 125 -11.51 6.37 -0.21
N LEU A 126 -10.69 5.61 -0.96
CA LEU A 126 -9.61 6.16 -1.80
C LEU A 126 -10.12 7.10 -2.91
N ASP A 127 -11.36 6.92 -3.32
CA ASP A 127 -12.09 7.70 -4.33
C ASP A 127 -12.83 8.93 -3.74
N HIS A 128 -12.72 9.15 -2.43
CA HIS A 128 -13.34 10.32 -1.81
C HIS A 128 -12.54 11.59 -2.10
N PRO A 129 -13.15 12.72 -2.51
CA PRO A 129 -12.44 13.95 -2.91
C PRO A 129 -11.46 14.48 -1.85
N ILE A 130 -11.78 14.34 -0.56
CA ILE A 130 -10.89 14.75 0.54
C ILE A 130 -9.61 13.88 0.55
N VAL A 131 -9.74 12.58 0.28
CA VAL A 131 -8.61 11.64 0.22
C VAL A 131 -7.77 11.91 -1.02
N GLU A 132 -8.40 12.09 -2.18
CA GLU A 132 -7.72 12.42 -3.44
C GLU A 132 -6.92 13.73 -3.32
N ASP A 133 -7.51 14.78 -2.73
CA ASP A 133 -6.83 16.05 -2.50
C ASP A 133 -5.66 15.90 -1.51
N ALA A 134 -5.83 15.14 -0.43
CA ALA A 134 -4.76 14.85 0.51
C ALA A 134 -3.60 14.09 -0.14
N LEU A 135 -3.90 13.07 -0.94
CA LEU A 135 -2.91 12.30 -1.70
C LEU A 135 -2.20 13.15 -2.75
N ALA A 136 -2.94 14.00 -3.48
CA ALA A 136 -2.35 14.89 -4.47
C ALA A 136 -1.37 15.88 -3.82
N ARG A 137 -1.69 16.41 -2.65
CA ARG A 137 -0.79 17.28 -1.89
C ARG A 137 0.43 16.53 -1.38
N ALA A 138 0.26 15.34 -0.84
CA ALA A 138 1.38 14.52 -0.39
C ALA A 138 2.36 14.22 -1.55
N ARG A 139 1.82 13.93 -2.75
CA ARG A 139 2.64 13.70 -3.96
C ARG A 139 3.33 14.96 -4.50
N ALA A 140 2.83 16.14 -4.15
CA ALA A 140 3.43 17.41 -4.57
C ALA A 140 4.61 17.86 -3.68
N ILE A 141 4.87 17.15 -2.58
CA ILE A 141 6.03 17.43 -1.71
C ILE A 141 7.31 17.07 -2.47
N PRO A 142 8.31 17.97 -2.53
CA PRO A 142 9.57 17.68 -3.20
C PRO A 142 10.29 16.47 -2.58
N PRO A 143 11.04 15.67 -3.37
CA PRO A 143 11.71 14.46 -2.86
C PRO A 143 12.61 14.68 -1.65
N GLU A 144 13.29 15.81 -1.57
CA GLU A 144 14.16 16.20 -0.44
C GLU A 144 13.39 16.53 0.84
N GLU A 145 12.10 16.83 0.73
CA GLU A 145 11.22 17.16 1.84
C GLU A 145 10.25 16.02 2.21
N ILE A 146 10.15 15.00 1.36
CA ILE A 146 9.29 13.82 1.57
C ILE A 146 9.88 12.92 2.67
N GLY A 147 9.72 13.24 3.92
CA GLY A 147 10.20 12.31 4.92
C GLY A 147 10.18 12.83 6.34
N ALA A 148 10.56 11.93 7.21
CA ALA A 148 10.66 12.16 8.63
C ALA A 148 12.05 11.76 9.14
N SER A 149 12.43 12.29 10.29
CA SER A 149 13.59 11.80 11.04
C SER A 149 13.11 11.10 12.29
N VAL A 150 13.68 9.93 12.58
CA VAL A 150 13.29 9.09 13.73
C VAL A 150 14.50 8.64 14.51
N LYS A 151 14.28 8.30 15.77
CA LYS A 151 15.32 7.80 16.67
C LYS A 151 15.24 6.29 16.78
N THR A 152 16.36 5.59 16.54
CA THR A 152 16.48 4.15 16.76
C THR A 152 17.07 3.86 18.14
N ASP A 153 16.68 2.72 18.72
CA ASP A 153 17.21 2.29 20.03
C ASP A 153 18.62 1.70 19.94
N ASP A 154 19.01 1.21 18.75
CA ASP A 154 20.28 0.54 18.51
C ASP A 154 21.39 1.48 18.02
N GLY A 155 21.09 2.77 17.91
CA GLY A 155 22.04 3.79 17.45
C GLY A 155 22.47 3.63 15.99
N MET A 156 21.76 2.82 15.21
CA MET A 156 21.99 2.78 13.75
C MET A 156 21.61 4.11 13.12
N ARG A 157 22.38 4.50 12.09
CA ARG A 157 22.12 5.69 11.29
C ARG A 157 22.02 5.35 9.83
N GLY A 158 21.11 6.04 9.15
CA GLY A 158 20.92 5.83 7.73
C GLY A 158 19.58 6.33 7.22
N ILE A 159 19.17 5.80 6.08
CA ILE A 159 17.91 6.13 5.41
C ILE A 159 17.16 4.85 5.05
N ALA A 160 15.89 4.81 5.40
CA ALA A 160 14.92 3.88 4.85
C ALA A 160 14.07 4.62 3.82
N SER A 161 13.92 4.09 2.62
CA SER A 161 13.15 4.70 1.53
C SER A 161 12.19 3.68 0.92
N TRP A 162 11.01 4.15 0.47
CA TRP A 162 9.98 3.31 -0.18
C TRP A 162 9.72 3.83 -1.57
N TRP A 163 9.80 2.93 -2.53
CA TRP A 163 9.72 3.23 -3.94
C TRP A 163 8.54 2.52 -4.58
N LEU A 164 7.67 3.25 -5.25
CA LEU A 164 6.74 2.66 -6.20
C LEU A 164 7.52 2.30 -7.45
N VAL A 165 7.50 1.03 -7.81
CA VAL A 165 8.14 0.52 -9.02
C VAL A 165 7.05 0.04 -9.97
N GLU A 166 7.04 0.62 -11.16
CA GLU A 166 6.20 0.18 -12.27
C GLU A 166 7.12 -0.37 -13.37
N ALA A 167 6.93 -1.62 -13.74
CA ALA A 167 7.72 -2.27 -14.77
C ALA A 167 6.82 -2.92 -15.81
N ALA A 168 7.21 -2.83 -17.07
CA ALA A 168 6.55 -3.53 -18.17
C ALA A 168 7.54 -4.49 -18.83
N THR A 169 7.12 -5.76 -18.94
CA THR A 169 7.89 -6.75 -19.69
C THR A 169 7.77 -6.49 -21.20
N PRO A 170 8.71 -7.02 -22.04
CA PRO A 170 8.60 -6.91 -23.49
C PRO A 170 7.30 -7.51 -24.06
N LYS A 171 6.65 -8.41 -23.32
CA LYS A 171 5.35 -9.01 -23.65
C LYS A 171 4.16 -8.12 -23.27
N GLY A 172 4.39 -6.93 -22.70
CA GLY A 172 3.36 -5.98 -22.30
C GLY A 172 2.70 -6.27 -20.93
N GLU A 173 3.22 -7.23 -20.17
CA GLU A 173 2.76 -7.43 -18.79
C GLU A 173 3.25 -6.27 -17.92
N ARG A 174 2.36 -5.64 -17.19
CA ARG A 174 2.68 -4.58 -16.24
C ARG A 174 2.68 -5.13 -14.82
N ARG A 175 3.69 -4.74 -14.06
CA ARG A 175 3.83 -5.04 -12.63
C ARG A 175 4.03 -3.73 -11.89
N SER A 176 3.31 -3.57 -10.79
CA SER A 176 3.45 -2.44 -9.88
C SER A 176 3.59 -2.97 -8.46
N PHE A 177 4.62 -2.54 -7.75
CA PHE A 177 4.88 -2.94 -6.37
C PHE A 177 5.67 -1.86 -5.61
N VAL A 178 5.62 -1.91 -4.29
CA VAL A 178 6.42 -1.04 -3.43
C VAL A 178 7.68 -1.79 -3.01
N LEU A 179 8.84 -1.16 -3.22
CA LEU A 179 10.14 -1.70 -2.82
C LEU A 179 10.73 -0.83 -1.71
N PRO A 180 10.88 -1.35 -0.47
CA PRO A 180 11.67 -0.71 0.56
C PRO A 180 13.17 -0.88 0.28
N LEU A 181 13.95 0.14 0.55
CA LEU A 181 15.41 0.13 0.50
C LEU A 181 15.96 0.79 1.74
N VAL A 182 16.78 0.07 2.50
CA VAL A 182 17.37 0.59 3.75
C VAL A 182 18.89 0.61 3.63
N LEU A 183 19.45 1.81 3.76
CA LEU A 183 20.89 2.06 3.66
C LEU A 183 21.40 2.66 4.96
N ARG A 184 22.59 2.27 5.37
CA ARG A 184 23.37 2.97 6.40
C ARG A 184 23.89 4.30 5.86
N GLU A 185 24.38 5.15 6.76
CA GLU A 185 25.03 6.42 6.43
C GLU A 185 26.23 6.25 5.47
N ASP A 186 26.94 5.12 5.55
CA ASP A 186 28.05 4.76 4.65
C ASP A 186 27.59 4.19 3.29
N GLY A 187 26.29 4.14 3.02
CA GLY A 187 25.70 3.58 1.81
C GLY A 187 25.55 2.05 1.80
N THR A 188 25.92 1.37 2.89
CA THR A 188 25.76 -0.08 2.99
C THR A 188 24.29 -0.45 3.15
N ARG A 189 23.80 -1.35 2.30
CA ARG A 189 22.42 -1.86 2.33
C ARG A 189 22.18 -2.78 3.53
N ILE A 190 20.97 -2.71 4.12
CA ILE A 190 20.55 -3.53 5.26
C ILE A 190 19.29 -4.35 4.88
N PRO A 191 19.42 -5.49 4.16
CA PRO A 191 18.27 -6.27 3.68
C PRO A 191 17.34 -6.77 4.80
N GLN A 192 17.88 -7.05 5.99
CA GLN A 192 17.06 -7.46 7.14
C GLN A 192 16.11 -6.35 7.61
N ALA A 193 16.56 -5.09 7.57
CA ALA A 193 15.73 -3.96 7.94
C ALA A 193 14.65 -3.67 6.89
N GLU A 194 14.90 -4.00 5.62
CA GLU A 194 13.89 -3.87 4.55
C GLU A 194 12.69 -4.78 4.77
N ARG A 195 12.92 -6.00 5.29
CA ARG A 195 11.85 -6.97 5.60
C ARG A 195 10.91 -6.50 6.72
N SER A 196 11.37 -5.62 7.58
CA SER A 196 10.62 -5.02 8.69
C SER A 196 10.57 -3.51 8.59
N SER A 197 10.54 -2.98 7.38
CA SER A 197 10.66 -1.54 7.13
C SER A 197 9.51 -0.72 7.73
N ASP A 198 8.32 -1.30 7.86
CA ASP A 198 7.17 -0.65 8.49
C ASP A 198 7.46 -0.19 9.93
N ARG A 199 8.42 -0.80 10.62
CA ARG A 199 8.82 -0.39 11.98
C ARG A 199 9.29 1.06 12.05
N PHE A 200 9.88 1.59 10.98
CA PHE A 200 10.38 2.97 10.97
C PHE A 200 9.26 4.00 11.16
N PHE A 201 8.04 3.69 10.73
CA PHE A 201 6.88 4.57 10.92
C PHE A 201 6.35 4.60 12.38
N SER A 202 6.80 3.68 13.22
CA SER A 202 6.40 3.58 14.62
C SER A 202 7.47 4.09 15.58
N LEU A 203 8.64 4.51 15.07
CA LEU A 203 9.71 5.03 15.89
C LEU A 203 9.43 6.47 16.36
N PRO A 204 9.96 6.88 17.52
CA PRO A 204 9.80 8.23 18.00
C PRO A 204 10.48 9.24 17.07
N PRO A 205 9.87 10.40 16.85
CA PRO A 205 10.43 11.43 15.99
C PRO A 205 11.76 11.95 16.54
N ALA A 206 12.66 12.35 15.66
CA ALA A 206 13.92 12.98 15.95
C ALA A 206 14.08 14.29 15.14
N ALA A 207 15.02 15.13 15.56
CA ALA A 207 15.41 16.28 14.74
C ALA A 207 16.14 15.78 13.48
N ALA A 208 15.83 16.36 12.32
CA ALA A 208 16.54 16.06 11.09
C ALA A 208 18.04 16.43 11.22
N THR A 209 18.92 15.52 10.81
CA THR A 209 20.35 15.77 10.79
C THR A 209 20.84 16.23 9.42
N MET A 210 20.14 15.85 8.36
CA MET A 210 20.44 16.27 7.00
C MET A 210 19.61 17.48 6.58
N ILE A 211 20.26 18.46 5.98
CA ILE A 211 19.58 19.57 5.29
C ILE A 211 19.04 19.09 3.93
N PRO A 212 18.04 19.77 3.32
CA PRO A 212 17.41 19.36 2.06
C PRO A 212 18.40 19.05 0.93
N ASP A 213 19.39 19.89 0.71
CA ASP A 213 20.41 19.68 -0.33
C ASP A 213 21.22 18.39 -0.12
N SER A 214 21.59 18.09 1.12
CA SER A 214 22.32 16.84 1.47
C SER A 214 21.43 15.61 1.30
N ARG A 215 20.14 15.73 1.55
CA ARG A 215 19.15 14.66 1.27
C ARG A 215 19.05 14.39 -0.22
N LEU A 216 18.95 15.44 -1.04
CA LEU A 216 18.88 15.33 -2.49
C LEU A 216 20.16 14.71 -3.06
N GLU A 217 21.33 15.12 -2.55
CA GLU A 217 22.62 14.53 -2.92
C GLU A 217 22.67 13.04 -2.57
N MET A 218 22.26 12.65 -1.38
CA MET A 218 22.18 11.25 -0.94
C MET A 218 21.22 10.44 -1.81
N LEU A 219 20.07 11.01 -2.19
CA LEU A 219 19.11 10.41 -3.09
C LEU A 219 19.76 10.04 -4.42
N HIS A 220 20.36 11.00 -5.10
CA HIS A 220 20.91 10.80 -6.46
C HIS A 220 22.21 10.00 -6.46
N GLN A 221 23.09 10.20 -5.50
CA GLN A 221 24.41 9.58 -5.51
C GLN A 221 24.44 8.17 -4.91
N THR A 222 23.50 7.85 -4.02
CA THR A 222 23.55 6.59 -3.26
C THR A 222 22.30 5.77 -3.38
N ILE A 223 21.12 6.36 -3.16
CA ILE A 223 19.86 5.62 -3.06
C ILE A 223 19.40 5.16 -4.44
N GLU A 224 19.25 6.07 -5.41
CA GLU A 224 18.82 5.72 -6.76
C GLU A 224 19.74 4.74 -7.48
N PRO A 225 21.08 4.88 -7.46
CA PRO A 225 21.96 3.87 -8.06
C PRO A 225 21.87 2.51 -7.39
N THR A 226 21.63 2.46 -6.08
CA THR A 226 21.44 1.21 -5.35
C THR A 226 20.10 0.57 -5.69
N LEU A 227 19.03 1.37 -5.80
CA LEU A 227 17.72 0.91 -6.27
C LEU A 227 17.81 0.31 -7.67
N GLN A 228 18.43 1.00 -8.63
CA GLN A 228 18.60 0.50 -9.99
C GLN A 228 19.38 -0.82 -10.04
N ARG A 229 20.44 -0.95 -9.23
CA ARG A 229 21.24 -2.19 -9.13
C ARG A 229 20.39 -3.34 -8.59
N GLU A 230 19.57 -3.07 -7.57
CA GLU A 230 18.66 -4.06 -6.99
C GLU A 230 17.60 -4.50 -7.98
N LEU A 231 16.98 -3.57 -8.71
CA LEU A 231 15.97 -3.89 -9.71
C LEU A 231 16.53 -4.72 -10.87
N ARG A 232 17.78 -4.47 -11.26
CA ARG A 232 18.49 -5.32 -12.24
C ARG A 232 18.78 -6.71 -11.68
N HIS A 233 19.25 -6.78 -10.44
CA HIS A 233 19.54 -8.06 -9.79
C HIS A 233 18.29 -8.95 -9.66
N ARG A 234 17.14 -8.35 -9.40
CA ARG A 234 15.83 -9.05 -9.37
C ARG A 234 15.23 -9.32 -10.76
N GLY A 235 15.90 -8.95 -11.83
CA GLY A 235 15.40 -9.11 -13.19
C GLY A 235 14.14 -8.26 -13.50
N VAL A 236 13.85 -7.25 -12.68
CA VAL A 236 12.73 -6.30 -12.91
C VAL A 236 13.06 -5.37 -14.05
N ILE A 237 14.31 -4.90 -14.11
CA ILE A 237 14.84 -4.07 -15.19
C ILE A 237 15.62 -4.95 -16.16
N THR A 238 15.19 -4.97 -17.43
CA THR A 238 15.88 -5.59 -18.54
C THR A 238 16.16 -4.54 -19.61
N ASP A 239 17.08 -4.82 -20.52
CA ASP A 239 17.42 -3.88 -21.61
C ASP A 239 16.26 -3.65 -22.60
N GLU A 240 15.27 -4.55 -22.61
CA GLU A 240 14.10 -4.51 -23.50
C GLU A 240 12.81 -4.04 -22.80
N GLY A 241 12.82 -3.97 -21.48
CA GLY A 241 11.65 -3.57 -20.67
C GLY A 241 11.65 -2.06 -20.35
N SER A 242 10.49 -1.50 -20.18
CA SER A 242 10.33 -0.14 -19.63
C SER A 242 10.02 -0.21 -18.14
N TYR A 243 10.55 0.74 -17.40
CA TYR A 243 10.25 0.88 -15.99
C TYR A 243 10.17 2.36 -15.59
N ALA A 244 9.43 2.61 -14.51
CA ALA A 244 9.40 3.88 -13.81
C ALA A 244 9.54 3.63 -12.31
N THR A 245 10.19 4.53 -11.61
CA THR A 245 10.31 4.51 -10.15
C THR A 245 9.90 5.87 -9.60
N GLU A 246 9.10 5.87 -8.55
CA GLU A 246 8.67 7.05 -7.83
C GLU A 246 9.01 6.88 -6.35
N LEU A 247 9.70 7.85 -5.75
CA LEU A 247 9.95 7.88 -4.32
C LEU A 247 8.64 8.22 -3.59
N ILE A 248 8.13 7.29 -2.80
CA ILE A 248 6.90 7.50 -2.01
C ILE A 248 7.23 8.32 -0.77
N THR A 249 8.24 7.88 -0.02
CA THR A 249 8.72 8.54 1.20
C THR A 249 10.06 7.99 1.61
N TRP A 250 10.73 8.68 2.49
CA TRP A 250 11.92 8.19 3.19
C TRP A 250 11.97 8.61 4.65
N VAL A 251 12.70 7.85 5.44
CA VAL A 251 12.90 8.08 6.87
C VAL A 251 14.40 8.08 7.16
N GLU A 252 14.90 9.20 7.64
CA GLU A 252 16.22 9.32 8.22
C GLU A 252 16.18 8.74 9.64
N PHE A 253 16.98 7.72 9.93
CA PHE A 253 17.04 7.12 11.25
C PHE A 253 18.42 7.31 11.90
N GLN A 254 18.42 7.57 13.22
CA GLN A 254 19.61 7.91 14.01
C GLN A 254 19.53 7.39 15.44
#